data_8ee868be1c486df9716a73168e16379e
#
_entry.id   8ee868be1c486df9716a73168e16379e
#
_cell.length_a   1.000
_cell.length_b   1.000
_cell.length_c   1.000
_cell.angle_alpha   90.00
_cell.angle_beta   90.00
_cell.angle_gamma   90.00
#
_symmetry.space_group_name_H-M   'P 1'
#
loop_
_entity.id
_entity.type
_entity.pdbx_description
1 polymer ?
#
loop_
_entity_poly.entity_id
_entity_poly.type
_entity_poly.pdbx_seq_one_letter_code
_entity_poly.pdbx_strand_id
1 'polypeptide(L)'
;MPQFKRLTERLNLKEFQLRALLDITKAINNNESKDDLLALYARIIHDDLGIQRLAYFENDGGWRQVRSTDQAGEGLEQQVAAFMQGQRDIEFIGSEAGTGLGRFDIAIPVFHQERPLALLLIGDIDDEELRMSPTVKHLNFLQTITNLIAVAMENKRFAKRALAQERSRRELELAAEMQQMLVPKDLPREGRLQAAAWYQPHQQVGGDYYDVIRTGADEWVLCVADVSGKGIAAALLMANFQAMLRALLQRARAPLDALVHELNGNVRERARGERFITFFIARTDLSRGVMEYVNAGHNPPLLARPGTGVEELMDGTIALGMLEDLPFLNVGRADLKGGMLLCYTDGLVEQEDAQGNAFGTEPVREALETLSGATPDEVNQALKARFESHRGGLPYLDDIALLTCAFR
;
A
#
# COMPACT_ATOMS: atom_id res chain seq x y z
N MET A 1 28.01 -26.81 60.12
CA MET A 1 27.88 -25.38 59.85
C MET A 1 28.09 -24.97 58.34
N PRO A 2 29.08 -25.50 57.58
CA PRO A 2 29.25 -25.06 56.18
C PRO A 2 28.11 -25.38 55.23
N GLN A 3 27.46 -26.53 55.42
CA GLN A 3 26.34 -27.00 54.54
C GLN A 3 25.09 -26.08 54.69
N PHE A 4 24.75 -25.69 55.92
CA PHE A 4 23.60 -24.84 56.18
C PHE A 4 23.78 -23.45 55.56
N LYS A 5 24.98 -22.86 55.69
CA LYS A 5 25.32 -21.58 55.05
C LYS A 5 25.18 -21.62 53.54
N ARG A 6 25.72 -22.68 52.91
CA ARG A 6 25.57 -22.89 51.43
C ARG A 6 24.12 -23.05 50.98
N LEU A 7 23.30 -23.73 51.80
CA LEU A 7 21.88 -23.93 51.50
C LEU A 7 21.12 -22.58 51.56
N THR A 8 21.38 -21.80 52.60
CA THR A 8 20.78 -20.45 52.78
C THR A 8 21.18 -19.50 51.64
N GLU A 9 22.46 -19.48 51.25
CA GLU A 9 22.96 -18.67 50.13
C GLU A 9 22.28 -19.06 48.82
N ARG A 10 22.12 -20.37 48.55
CA ARG A 10 21.38 -20.85 47.35
C ARG A 10 19.90 -20.48 47.38
N LEU A 11 19.26 -20.52 48.55
CA LEU A 11 17.86 -20.14 48.69
C LEU A 11 17.68 -18.67 48.44
N ASN A 12 18.48 -17.81 49.05
CA ASN A 12 18.44 -16.38 48.86
C ASN A 12 18.68 -15.98 47.41
N LEU A 13 19.60 -16.67 46.71
CA LEU A 13 19.83 -16.48 45.30
C LEU A 13 18.62 -16.81 44.43
N LYS A 14 17.98 -17.95 44.72
CA LYS A 14 16.78 -18.37 43.99
C LYS A 14 15.59 -17.42 44.24
N GLU A 15 15.43 -16.95 45.46
CA GLU A 15 14.40 -15.98 45.84
C GLU A 15 14.62 -14.64 45.09
N PHE A 16 15.86 -14.15 45.04
CA PHE A 16 16.24 -12.96 44.27
C PHE A 16 15.90 -13.16 42.78
N GLN A 17 16.35 -14.27 42.14
CA GLN A 17 16.06 -14.53 40.72
C GLN A 17 14.57 -14.57 40.42
N LEU A 18 13.77 -15.18 41.30
CA LEU A 18 12.31 -15.24 41.15
C LEU A 18 11.70 -13.85 41.28
N ARG A 19 12.14 -13.06 42.24
CA ARG A 19 11.62 -11.67 42.45
C ARG A 19 11.95 -10.79 41.25
N ALA A 20 13.15 -10.83 40.72
CA ALA A 20 13.54 -10.07 39.53
C ALA A 20 12.73 -10.47 38.29
N LEU A 21 12.47 -11.77 38.08
CA LEU A 21 11.58 -12.24 37.01
C LEU A 21 10.15 -11.72 37.17
N LEU A 22 9.62 -11.71 38.41
CA LEU A 22 8.29 -11.17 38.69
C LEU A 22 8.23 -9.66 38.43
N ASP A 23 9.25 -8.91 38.78
CA ASP A 23 9.29 -7.46 38.55
C ASP A 23 9.35 -7.12 37.06
N ILE A 24 10.18 -7.83 36.28
CA ILE A 24 10.19 -7.68 34.80
C ILE A 24 8.82 -8.05 34.21
N THR A 25 8.22 -9.16 34.65
CA THR A 25 6.92 -9.60 34.13
C THR A 25 5.81 -8.62 34.47
N LYS A 26 5.82 -8.04 35.69
CA LYS A 26 4.88 -6.98 36.07
C LYS A 26 5.04 -5.73 35.21
N ALA A 27 6.29 -5.28 35.00
CA ALA A 27 6.59 -4.12 34.17
C ALA A 27 6.10 -4.33 32.70
N ILE A 28 6.30 -5.53 32.16
CA ILE A 28 5.77 -5.93 30.85
C ILE A 28 4.24 -5.88 30.83
N ASN A 29 3.57 -6.49 31.83
CA ASN A 29 2.10 -6.53 31.89
C ASN A 29 1.48 -5.16 32.13
N ASN A 30 2.15 -4.28 32.88
CA ASN A 30 1.75 -2.88 33.07
C ASN A 30 2.01 -2.02 31.82
N ASN A 31 2.55 -2.61 30.77
CA ASN A 31 2.88 -1.93 29.52
C ASN A 31 3.83 -0.72 29.72
N GLU A 32 4.78 -0.83 30.66
CA GLU A 32 5.79 0.21 30.89
C GLU A 32 6.54 0.58 29.62
N SER A 33 7.12 1.78 29.57
CA SER A 33 7.83 2.26 28.39
C SER A 33 9.04 1.37 28.05
N LYS A 34 9.53 1.48 26.80
CA LYS A 34 10.77 0.79 26.39
C LYS A 34 11.95 1.17 27.31
N ASP A 35 12.06 2.46 27.61
CA ASP A 35 13.17 3.01 28.40
C ASP A 35 13.11 2.54 29.86
N ASP A 36 11.90 2.46 30.45
CA ASP A 36 11.71 1.95 31.81
C ASP A 36 12.05 0.45 31.92
N LEU A 37 11.61 -0.36 30.93
CA LEU A 37 11.95 -1.78 30.89
C LEU A 37 13.45 -2.00 30.73
N LEU A 38 14.14 -1.22 29.91
CA LEU A 38 15.59 -1.30 29.74
C LEU A 38 16.33 -0.77 30.97
N ALA A 39 15.79 0.24 31.66
CA ALA A 39 16.35 0.73 32.91
C ALA A 39 16.24 -0.34 34.03
N LEU A 40 15.07 -0.97 34.17
CA LEU A 40 14.85 -2.07 35.11
C LEU A 40 15.81 -3.24 34.82
N TYR A 41 15.94 -3.62 33.56
CA TYR A 41 16.84 -4.69 33.11
C TYR A 41 18.29 -4.39 33.42
N ALA A 42 18.77 -3.17 33.10
CA ALA A 42 20.14 -2.75 33.38
C ALA A 42 20.42 -2.70 34.88
N ARG A 43 19.48 -2.23 35.70
CA ARG A 43 19.59 -2.21 37.16
C ARG A 43 19.75 -3.62 37.70
N ILE A 44 18.93 -4.59 37.29
CA ILE A 44 19.05 -5.97 37.74
C ILE A 44 20.42 -6.55 37.41
N ILE A 45 20.96 -6.31 36.22
CA ILE A 45 22.26 -6.83 35.82
C ILE A 45 23.40 -6.09 36.53
N HIS A 46 23.37 -4.77 36.53
CA HIS A 46 24.48 -3.96 37.07
C HIS A 46 24.45 -3.89 38.58
N ASP A 47 23.34 -3.41 39.17
CA ASP A 47 23.28 -3.11 40.59
C ASP A 47 23.06 -4.38 41.44
N ASP A 48 22.14 -5.26 41.01
CA ASP A 48 21.75 -6.39 41.83
C ASP A 48 22.65 -7.62 41.61
N LEU A 49 23.18 -7.83 40.40
CA LEU A 49 24.12 -8.94 40.10
C LEU A 49 25.59 -8.51 40.18
N GLY A 50 25.89 -7.22 40.27
CA GLY A 50 27.22 -6.68 40.34
C GLY A 50 28.04 -6.74 39.05
N ILE A 51 27.38 -6.88 37.91
CA ILE A 51 28.03 -6.96 36.59
C ILE A 51 28.36 -5.53 36.12
N GLN A 52 29.64 -5.20 36.05
CA GLN A 52 30.09 -3.80 35.83
C GLN A 52 29.94 -3.37 34.36
N ARG A 53 30.24 -4.26 33.39
CA ARG A 53 30.18 -3.97 31.96
C ARG A 53 29.09 -4.76 31.29
N LEU A 54 28.13 -4.06 30.67
CA LEU A 54 27.11 -4.64 29.81
C LEU A 54 26.88 -3.74 28.58
N ALA A 55 26.54 -4.37 27.45
CA ALA A 55 26.02 -3.68 26.28
C ALA A 55 24.89 -4.52 25.68
N TYR A 56 23.71 -3.90 25.51
CA TYR A 56 22.54 -4.54 24.93
C TYR A 56 22.25 -3.94 23.55
N PHE A 57 22.15 -4.82 22.58
CA PHE A 57 21.88 -4.50 21.16
C PHE A 57 20.54 -5.08 20.74
N GLU A 58 19.83 -4.34 19.89
CA GLU A 58 18.64 -4.80 19.18
C GLU A 58 18.91 -4.88 17.67
N ASN A 59 18.27 -5.81 17.00
CA ASN A 59 18.30 -5.93 15.56
C ASN A 59 16.92 -5.55 14.97
N ASP A 60 16.87 -4.41 14.26
CA ASP A 60 15.70 -3.95 13.53
C ASP A 60 16.07 -3.58 12.07
N GLY A 61 16.46 -4.60 11.28
CA GLY A 61 17.06 -4.38 9.95
C GLY A 61 18.52 -3.95 9.98
N GLY A 62 19.12 -3.87 11.18
CA GLY A 62 20.51 -3.56 11.50
C GLY A 62 20.71 -3.57 13.01
N TRP A 63 21.93 -3.86 13.44
CA TRP A 63 22.27 -3.86 14.86
C TRP A 63 22.42 -2.43 15.38
N ARG A 64 21.80 -2.16 16.52
CA ARG A 64 21.87 -0.87 17.21
C ARG A 64 22.10 -1.09 18.70
N GLN A 65 23.08 -0.38 19.27
CA GLN A 65 23.26 -0.34 20.70
C GLN A 65 22.12 0.46 21.36
N VAL A 66 21.41 -0.16 22.28
CA VAL A 66 20.25 0.44 22.95
C VAL A 66 20.58 0.83 24.40
N ARG A 67 21.41 0.03 25.06
CA ARG A 67 21.85 0.26 26.43
C ARG A 67 23.29 -0.18 26.61
N SER A 68 24.10 0.60 27.38
CA SER A 68 25.42 0.22 27.79
C SER A 68 25.77 0.91 29.13
N THR A 69 26.59 0.27 29.93
CA THR A 69 27.21 0.87 31.10
C THR A 69 28.50 1.62 30.76
N ASP A 70 29.10 1.30 29.62
CA ASP A 70 30.36 1.89 29.14
C ASP A 70 30.10 2.81 27.93
N GLN A 71 31.00 3.76 27.68
CA GLN A 71 30.93 4.58 26.47
C GLN A 71 31.06 3.65 25.23
N ALA A 72 30.15 3.83 24.27
CA ALA A 72 30.17 3.09 23.01
C ALA A 72 31.52 3.31 22.31
N GLY A 73 32.23 2.22 22.03
CA GLY A 73 33.38 2.26 21.13
C GLY A 73 32.88 2.50 19.70
N GLU A 74 33.56 3.36 18.95
CA GLU A 74 33.27 3.55 17.52
C GLU A 74 33.31 2.19 16.78
N GLY A 75 32.29 1.89 15.98
CA GLY A 75 32.24 0.67 15.16
C GLY A 75 31.74 -0.60 15.88
N LEU A 76 31.30 -0.52 17.14
CA LEU A 76 30.83 -1.69 17.90
C LEU A 76 29.60 -2.37 17.26
N GLU A 77 28.70 -1.60 16.65
CA GLU A 77 27.51 -2.15 15.95
C GLU A 77 27.92 -2.98 14.71
N GLN A 78 28.96 -2.58 13.99
CA GLN A 78 29.49 -3.33 12.86
C GLN A 78 30.18 -4.62 13.32
N GLN A 79 30.92 -4.58 14.43
CA GLN A 79 31.55 -5.75 15.02
C GLN A 79 30.51 -6.75 15.50
N VAL A 80 29.43 -6.28 16.13
CA VAL A 80 28.28 -7.11 16.51
C VAL A 80 27.62 -7.74 15.30
N ALA A 81 27.43 -6.99 14.22
CA ALA A 81 26.85 -7.52 12.99
C ALA A 81 27.71 -8.63 12.38
N ALA A 82 29.04 -8.47 12.38
CA ALA A 82 29.97 -9.49 11.90
C ALA A 82 29.98 -10.73 12.80
N PHE A 83 30.02 -10.54 14.12
CA PHE A 83 30.00 -11.60 15.10
C PHE A 83 28.74 -12.46 14.99
N MET A 84 27.58 -11.85 14.81
CA MET A 84 26.29 -12.54 14.72
C MET A 84 26.06 -13.31 13.41
N GLN A 85 26.99 -13.22 12.44
CA GLN A 85 26.98 -14.05 11.23
C GLN A 85 27.40 -15.51 11.57
N GLY A 86 26.43 -16.32 11.96
CA GLY A 86 26.66 -17.74 12.25
C GLY A 86 26.62 -18.14 13.73
N GLN A 87 26.56 -17.16 14.65
CA GLN A 87 26.45 -17.40 16.07
C GLN A 87 24.99 -17.52 16.52
N ARG A 88 24.65 -18.62 17.21
CA ARG A 88 23.30 -18.85 17.75
C ARG A 88 23.28 -19.15 19.24
N ASP A 89 24.39 -19.63 19.78
CA ASP A 89 24.50 -20.06 21.17
C ASP A 89 25.25 -19.00 22.00
N ILE A 90 25.16 -19.14 23.32
CA ILE A 90 25.97 -18.34 24.24
C ILE A 90 27.43 -18.65 23.98
N GLU A 91 28.23 -17.60 23.79
CA GLU A 91 29.65 -17.75 23.53
C GLU A 91 30.51 -16.99 24.55
N PHE A 92 31.59 -17.62 24.96
CA PHE A 92 32.65 -16.97 25.72
C PHE A 92 33.62 -16.29 24.76
N ILE A 93 33.66 -14.96 24.80
CA ILE A 93 34.51 -14.14 23.97
C ILE A 93 35.82 -13.91 24.72
N GLY A 94 36.88 -14.64 24.36
CA GLY A 94 38.21 -14.38 24.94
C GLY A 94 38.89 -13.18 24.29
N SER A 95 39.83 -12.59 25.00
CA SER A 95 40.69 -11.46 24.52
C SER A 95 41.46 -11.80 23.22
N GLU A 96 41.65 -13.07 22.93
CA GLU A 96 42.39 -13.57 21.74
C GLU A 96 41.54 -13.78 20.49
N ALA A 97 40.20 -13.64 20.58
CA ALA A 97 39.28 -14.07 19.51
C ALA A 97 39.23 -13.17 18.26
N GLY A 98 39.99 -12.06 18.18
CA GLY A 98 40.05 -11.21 16.97
C GLY A 98 38.72 -10.56 16.55
N THR A 99 37.67 -10.69 17.38
CA THR A 99 36.30 -10.29 17.06
C THR A 99 36.04 -8.79 17.19
N GLY A 100 37.02 -8.02 17.67
CA GLY A 100 36.81 -6.60 18.03
C GLY A 100 35.97 -6.40 19.31
N LEU A 101 35.36 -7.46 19.84
CA LEU A 101 34.53 -7.46 21.06
C LEU A 101 35.33 -7.75 22.34
N GLY A 102 36.65 -7.77 22.29
CA GLY A 102 37.56 -8.24 23.32
C GLY A 102 37.53 -7.52 24.70
N ARG A 103 36.65 -6.52 24.83
CA ARG A 103 36.32 -5.94 26.15
C ARG A 103 35.17 -6.66 26.87
N PHE A 104 34.53 -7.58 26.20
CA PHE A 104 33.44 -8.39 26.72
C PHE A 104 33.86 -9.85 26.76
N ASP A 105 33.34 -10.58 27.74
CA ASP A 105 33.74 -11.96 28.03
C ASP A 105 32.66 -12.96 27.56
N ILE A 106 31.39 -12.54 27.55
CA ILE A 106 30.26 -13.39 27.18
C ILE A 106 29.31 -12.66 26.26
N ALA A 107 28.87 -13.36 25.22
CA ALA A 107 27.78 -12.97 24.33
C ALA A 107 26.55 -13.87 24.53
N ILE A 108 25.40 -13.28 24.78
CA ILE A 108 24.12 -13.95 24.92
C ILE A 108 23.19 -13.49 23.79
N PRO A 109 23.11 -14.23 22.68
CA PRO A 109 22.23 -13.93 21.60
C PRO A 109 20.78 -14.33 21.92
N VAL A 110 19.82 -13.57 21.38
CA VAL A 110 18.39 -13.88 21.46
C VAL A 110 17.82 -13.96 20.07
N PHE A 111 17.13 -15.07 19.81
CA PHE A 111 16.50 -15.36 18.52
C PHE A 111 14.98 -15.54 18.65
N HIS A 112 14.28 -15.19 17.61
CA HIS A 112 12.93 -15.65 17.35
C HIS A 112 12.96 -16.51 16.09
N GLN A 113 12.79 -17.81 16.27
CA GLN A 113 13.04 -18.82 15.24
C GLN A 113 14.49 -18.71 14.68
N GLU A 114 14.64 -18.26 13.43
CA GLU A 114 15.94 -18.08 12.80
C GLU A 114 16.43 -16.62 12.78
N ARG A 115 15.59 -15.68 13.20
CA ARG A 115 15.91 -14.24 13.17
C ARG A 115 16.53 -13.81 14.49
N PRO A 116 17.74 -13.21 14.48
CA PRO A 116 18.30 -12.62 15.68
C PRO A 116 17.52 -11.34 16.06
N LEU A 117 17.09 -11.26 17.33
CA LEU A 117 16.35 -10.13 17.89
C LEU A 117 17.26 -9.18 18.67
N ALA A 118 18.12 -9.75 19.50
CA ALA A 118 18.96 -9.00 20.42
C ALA A 118 20.26 -9.74 20.72
N LEU A 119 21.23 -8.98 21.25
CA LEU A 119 22.48 -9.50 21.79
C LEU A 119 22.79 -8.75 23.09
N LEU A 120 23.05 -9.52 24.16
CA LEU A 120 23.66 -8.98 25.37
C LEU A 120 25.14 -9.37 25.39
N LEU A 121 26.00 -8.37 25.52
CA LEU A 121 27.42 -8.52 25.78
C LEU A 121 27.71 -8.19 27.26
N ILE A 122 28.49 -9.02 27.90
CA ILE A 122 28.89 -8.85 29.31
C ILE A 122 30.40 -8.96 29.43
N GLY A 123 31.02 -8.09 30.22
CA GLY A 123 32.45 -8.12 30.52
C GLY A 123 32.68 -7.87 31.99
N ASP A 124 33.10 -8.91 32.74
CA ASP A 124 33.40 -8.84 34.16
C ASP A 124 34.13 -10.07 34.70
N ILE A 125 34.76 -10.82 33.80
CA ILE A 125 35.46 -12.04 34.21
C ILE A 125 36.96 -11.69 34.32
N ASP A 126 37.48 -11.65 35.55
CA ASP A 126 38.93 -11.65 35.77
C ASP A 126 39.44 -13.08 35.41
N ASP A 127 40.48 -13.13 34.59
CA ASP A 127 41.05 -14.37 34.05
C ASP A 127 41.50 -15.37 35.14
N GLU A 128 41.83 -14.89 36.34
CA GLU A 128 42.28 -15.73 37.47
C GLU A 128 41.12 -16.37 38.25
N GLU A 129 39.85 -15.92 38.11
CA GLU A 129 38.70 -16.39 38.89
C GLU A 129 37.49 -16.86 38.05
N LEU A 130 37.66 -17.37 36.88
CA LEU A 130 36.58 -17.85 35.96
C LEU A 130 35.47 -18.68 36.62
N ARG A 131 35.84 -19.53 37.62
CA ARG A 131 34.88 -20.37 38.34
C ARG A 131 34.08 -19.63 39.42
N MET A 132 34.44 -18.45 39.77
CA MET A 132 33.84 -17.63 40.85
C MET A 132 33.06 -16.41 40.32
N SER A 133 33.19 -16.11 39.03
CA SER A 133 32.54 -14.91 38.45
C SER A 133 31.01 -14.93 38.66
N PRO A 134 30.43 -13.79 39.08
CA PRO A 134 28.97 -13.64 39.17
C PRO A 134 28.26 -13.99 37.84
N THR A 135 28.84 -13.63 36.71
CA THR A 135 28.30 -13.85 35.37
C THR A 135 28.08 -15.32 35.09
N VAL A 136 29.08 -16.20 35.37
CA VAL A 136 28.97 -17.63 35.12
C VAL A 136 27.91 -18.30 36.03
N LYS A 137 27.83 -17.84 37.31
CA LYS A 137 26.79 -18.36 38.24
C LYS A 137 25.36 -18.01 37.83
N HIS A 138 25.18 -16.89 37.11
CA HIS A 138 23.88 -16.38 36.76
C HIS A 138 23.53 -16.54 35.26
N LEU A 139 24.36 -17.23 34.47
CA LEU A 139 24.25 -17.29 33.01
C LEU A 139 22.83 -17.68 32.52
N ASN A 140 22.25 -18.75 33.05
CA ASN A 140 20.88 -19.15 32.70
C ASN A 140 19.82 -18.11 33.08
N PHE A 141 20.02 -17.41 34.19
CA PHE A 141 19.12 -16.32 34.59
C PHE A 141 19.27 -15.12 33.68
N LEU A 142 20.49 -14.72 33.34
CA LEU A 142 20.78 -13.66 32.39
C LEU A 142 20.17 -13.94 31.02
N GLN A 143 20.33 -15.15 30.51
CA GLN A 143 19.68 -15.57 29.27
C GLN A 143 18.15 -15.46 29.35
N THR A 144 17.56 -15.88 30.47
CA THR A 144 16.09 -15.86 30.67
C THR A 144 15.57 -14.41 30.67
N ILE A 145 16.19 -13.51 31.47
CA ILE A 145 15.74 -12.11 31.53
C ILE A 145 16.00 -11.37 30.21
N THR A 146 17.11 -11.67 29.51
CA THR A 146 17.42 -11.11 28.20
C THR A 146 16.37 -11.53 27.16
N ASN A 147 15.99 -12.81 27.16
CA ASN A 147 14.93 -13.30 26.31
C ASN A 147 13.58 -12.61 26.59
N LEU A 148 13.21 -12.48 27.87
CA LEU A 148 11.97 -11.80 28.26
C LEU A 148 11.96 -10.35 27.78
N ILE A 149 13.04 -9.62 27.96
CA ILE A 149 13.15 -8.21 27.50
C ILE A 149 13.12 -8.15 25.97
N ALA A 150 13.90 -8.97 25.26
CA ALA A 150 13.92 -8.95 23.79
C ALA A 150 12.54 -9.24 23.21
N VAL A 151 11.83 -10.25 23.73
CA VAL A 151 10.46 -10.58 23.28
C VAL A 151 9.48 -9.45 23.62
N ALA A 152 9.59 -8.84 24.81
CA ALA A 152 8.73 -7.70 25.18
C ALA A 152 8.96 -6.49 24.24
N MET A 153 10.21 -6.20 23.89
CA MET A 153 10.54 -5.12 22.95
C MET A 153 9.98 -5.40 21.55
N GLU A 154 10.12 -6.63 21.06
CA GLU A 154 9.59 -7.02 19.76
C GLU A 154 8.05 -6.94 19.73
N ASN A 155 7.37 -7.41 20.78
CA ASN A 155 5.91 -7.29 20.90
C ASN A 155 5.44 -5.83 20.89
N LYS A 156 6.13 -4.92 21.60
CA LYS A 156 5.84 -3.49 21.56
C LYS A 156 6.04 -2.90 20.17
N ARG A 157 7.07 -3.33 19.46
CA ARG A 157 7.36 -2.93 18.09
C ARG A 157 6.27 -3.39 17.13
N PHE A 158 5.85 -4.64 17.23
CA PHE A 158 4.73 -5.17 16.44
C PHE A 158 3.43 -4.42 16.71
N ALA A 159 3.09 -4.18 17.97
CA ALA A 159 1.87 -3.44 18.33
C ALA A 159 1.89 -2.01 17.77
N LYS A 160 3.04 -1.31 17.84
CA LYS A 160 3.20 0.03 17.26
C LYS A 160 3.04 0.03 15.75
N ARG A 161 3.64 -0.94 15.05
CA ARG A 161 3.52 -1.09 13.58
C ARG A 161 2.09 -1.40 13.18
N ALA A 162 1.44 -2.34 13.87
CA ALA A 162 0.05 -2.70 13.60
C ALA A 162 -0.91 -1.51 13.78
N LEU A 163 -0.71 -0.71 14.84
CA LEU A 163 -1.52 0.50 15.07
C LEU A 163 -1.30 1.56 13.99
N ALA A 164 -0.05 1.77 13.55
CA ALA A 164 0.27 2.70 12.47
C ALA A 164 -0.36 2.27 11.14
N GLN A 165 -0.28 0.97 10.82
CA GLN A 165 -0.89 0.39 9.64
C GLN A 165 -2.42 0.51 9.65
N GLU A 166 -3.06 0.24 10.79
CA GLU A 166 -4.51 0.39 10.94
C GLU A 166 -4.98 1.84 10.78
N ARG A 167 -4.21 2.81 11.32
CA ARG A 167 -4.49 4.24 11.12
C ARG A 167 -4.41 4.62 9.64
N SER A 168 -3.32 4.23 8.98
CA SER A 168 -3.14 4.52 7.55
C SER A 168 -4.24 3.88 6.70
N ARG A 169 -4.67 2.65 7.04
CA ARG A 169 -5.79 1.99 6.36
C ARG A 169 -7.10 2.77 6.49
N ARG A 170 -7.42 3.25 7.70
CA ARG A 170 -8.64 4.07 7.94
C ARG A 170 -8.61 5.40 7.21
N GLU A 171 -7.46 6.07 7.16
CA GLU A 171 -7.30 7.32 6.39
C GLU A 171 -7.55 7.10 4.90
N LEU A 172 -7.05 5.98 4.35
CA LEU A 172 -7.29 5.61 2.95
C LEU A 172 -8.75 5.21 2.69
N GLU A 173 -9.43 4.53 3.62
CA GLU A 173 -10.85 4.21 3.51
C GLU A 173 -11.71 5.49 3.45
N LEU A 174 -11.41 6.49 4.30
CA LEU A 174 -12.09 7.79 4.25
C LEU A 174 -11.81 8.53 2.93
N ALA A 175 -10.58 8.49 2.42
CA ALA A 175 -10.26 9.08 1.11
C ALA A 175 -11.02 8.39 -0.02
N ALA A 176 -11.20 7.06 0.04
CA ALA A 176 -11.99 6.30 -0.91
C ALA A 176 -13.48 6.69 -0.90
N GLU A 177 -14.06 6.85 0.30
CA GLU A 177 -15.44 7.32 0.43
C GLU A 177 -15.63 8.71 -0.19
N MET A 178 -14.70 9.64 0.05
CA MET A 178 -14.72 10.97 -0.56
C MET A 178 -14.57 10.92 -2.08
N GLN A 179 -13.67 10.07 -2.58
CA GLN A 179 -13.46 9.90 -4.02
C GLN A 179 -14.71 9.34 -4.72
N GLN A 180 -15.40 8.38 -4.11
CA GLN A 180 -16.65 7.83 -4.64
C GLN A 180 -17.77 8.88 -4.78
N MET A 181 -17.65 10.04 -4.10
CA MET A 181 -18.59 11.15 -4.30
C MET A 181 -18.29 11.96 -5.57
N LEU A 182 -17.12 11.79 -6.17
CA LEU A 182 -16.71 12.50 -7.39
C LEU A 182 -17.26 11.87 -8.66
N VAL A 183 -17.57 10.57 -8.62
CA VAL A 183 -18.21 9.87 -9.74
C VAL A 183 -19.74 9.91 -9.59
N PRO A 184 -20.51 10.02 -10.69
CA PRO A 184 -21.95 10.14 -10.60
C PRO A 184 -22.58 8.86 -10.08
N LYS A 185 -23.43 8.97 -9.06
CA LYS A 185 -24.24 7.86 -8.51
C LYS A 185 -25.57 7.73 -9.22
N ASP A 186 -26.13 8.87 -9.63
CA ASP A 186 -27.43 8.95 -10.29
C ASP A 186 -27.23 9.14 -11.79
N LEU A 187 -27.31 8.05 -12.54
CA LEU A 187 -27.27 8.04 -13.99
C LEU A 187 -28.68 8.08 -14.57
N PRO A 188 -28.90 8.67 -15.76
CA PRO A 188 -30.20 8.67 -16.42
C PRO A 188 -30.64 7.22 -16.75
N ARG A 189 -31.80 6.83 -16.26
CA ARG A 189 -32.35 5.47 -16.46
C ARG A 189 -33.53 5.43 -17.42
N GLU A 190 -34.09 6.57 -17.77
CA GLU A 190 -35.26 6.73 -18.61
C GLU A 190 -35.07 7.88 -19.59
N GLY A 191 -35.89 7.90 -20.64
CA GLY A 191 -35.85 8.94 -21.65
C GLY A 191 -34.98 8.59 -22.86
N ARG A 192 -34.48 9.63 -23.56
CA ARG A 192 -33.68 9.45 -24.78
C ARG A 192 -32.26 8.97 -24.53
N LEU A 193 -31.72 9.20 -23.34
CA LEU A 193 -30.45 8.68 -22.88
C LEU A 193 -30.69 7.81 -21.65
N GLN A 194 -30.22 6.57 -21.72
CA GLN A 194 -30.12 5.68 -20.57
C GLN A 194 -28.66 5.32 -20.37
N ALA A 195 -28.18 5.36 -19.12
CA ALA A 195 -26.78 5.07 -18.81
C ALA A 195 -26.66 4.16 -17.60
N ALA A 196 -25.68 3.27 -17.63
CA ALA A 196 -25.24 2.45 -16.51
C ALA A 196 -23.73 2.45 -16.44
N ALA A 197 -23.19 2.33 -15.23
CA ALA A 197 -21.75 2.24 -15.03
C ALA A 197 -21.39 1.15 -14.01
N TRP A 198 -20.21 0.60 -14.18
CA TRP A 198 -19.53 -0.22 -13.18
C TRP A 198 -18.16 0.37 -12.92
N TYR A 199 -17.87 0.66 -11.64
CA TYR A 199 -16.60 1.18 -11.16
C TYR A 199 -16.02 0.27 -10.09
N GLN A 200 -14.79 -0.17 -10.26
CA GLN A 200 -14.09 -1.05 -9.34
C GLN A 200 -12.63 -0.59 -9.21
N PRO A 201 -12.25 0.10 -8.12
CA PRO A 201 -10.87 0.46 -7.92
C PRO A 201 -10.01 -0.79 -7.59
N HIS A 202 -8.78 -0.81 -8.07
CA HIS A 202 -7.77 -1.83 -7.78
C HIS A 202 -7.36 -1.83 -6.29
N GLN A 203 -7.22 -0.64 -5.73
CA GLN A 203 -6.91 -0.43 -4.31
C GLN A 203 -8.08 0.29 -3.63
N GLN A 204 -7.81 0.98 -2.50
CA GLN A 204 -8.84 1.78 -1.83
C GLN A 204 -9.29 2.98 -2.68
N VAL A 205 -8.35 3.60 -3.42
CA VAL A 205 -8.59 4.74 -4.31
C VAL A 205 -8.06 4.44 -5.70
N GLY A 206 -8.71 4.97 -6.75
CA GLY A 206 -8.39 4.69 -8.15
C GLY A 206 -8.08 5.95 -8.97
N GLY A 207 -7.41 5.75 -10.13
CA GLY A 207 -7.15 6.78 -11.14
C GLY A 207 -8.28 6.98 -12.13
N ASP A 208 -9.15 6.00 -12.28
CA ASP A 208 -10.24 6.00 -13.23
C ASP A 208 -11.34 6.99 -12.89
N TYR A 209 -11.93 7.55 -13.94
CA TYR A 209 -13.05 8.47 -13.82
C TYR A 209 -14.03 8.27 -14.96
N TYR A 210 -15.33 8.37 -14.68
CA TYR A 210 -16.38 8.52 -15.68
C TYR A 210 -17.39 9.57 -15.25
N ASP A 211 -18.06 10.19 -16.24
CA ASP A 211 -19.15 11.13 -15.94
C ASP A 211 -20.20 11.17 -17.05
N VAL A 212 -21.42 11.56 -16.66
CA VAL A 212 -22.57 11.78 -17.52
C VAL A 212 -23.19 13.10 -17.12
N ILE A 213 -22.85 14.18 -17.83
CA ILE A 213 -23.15 15.55 -17.44
C ILE A 213 -24.21 16.15 -18.37
N ARG A 214 -25.34 16.55 -17.82
CA ARG A 214 -26.36 17.27 -18.58
C ARG A 214 -25.95 18.72 -18.79
N THR A 215 -25.84 19.15 -20.05
CA THR A 215 -25.43 20.49 -20.42
C THR A 215 -26.57 21.32 -21.07
N GLY A 216 -27.68 20.64 -21.41
CA GLY A 216 -28.88 21.28 -22.01
C GLY A 216 -30.10 20.39 -21.88
N ALA A 217 -31.19 20.77 -22.55
CA ALA A 217 -32.43 20.00 -22.52
C ALA A 217 -32.24 18.59 -23.12
N ASP A 218 -31.62 18.51 -24.29
CA ASP A 218 -31.31 17.28 -25.03
C ASP A 218 -29.80 17.11 -25.25
N GLU A 219 -28.95 17.79 -24.44
CA GLU A 219 -27.51 17.81 -24.61
C GLU A 219 -26.84 17.23 -23.40
N TRP A 220 -25.88 16.33 -23.63
CA TRP A 220 -25.12 15.67 -22.59
C TRP A 220 -23.64 15.60 -22.97
N VAL A 221 -22.79 15.58 -21.97
CA VAL A 221 -21.38 15.22 -22.09
C VAL A 221 -21.15 13.91 -21.39
N LEU A 222 -20.56 12.97 -22.11
CA LEU A 222 -20.17 11.65 -21.63
C LEU A 222 -18.66 11.61 -21.62
N CYS A 223 -18.03 11.10 -20.58
CA CYS A 223 -16.57 10.94 -20.56
C CYS A 223 -16.12 9.75 -19.73
N VAL A 224 -14.96 9.24 -20.09
CA VAL A 224 -14.18 8.27 -19.32
C VAL A 224 -12.71 8.68 -19.38
N ALA A 225 -12.00 8.56 -18.27
CA ALA A 225 -10.59 8.88 -18.16
C ALA A 225 -9.88 7.87 -17.29
N ASP A 226 -8.60 7.66 -17.57
CA ASP A 226 -7.69 6.90 -16.74
C ASP A 226 -6.38 7.67 -16.55
N VAL A 227 -5.98 7.80 -15.29
CA VAL A 227 -4.75 8.53 -14.88
C VAL A 227 -3.60 7.56 -14.78
N SER A 228 -2.54 7.79 -15.54
CA SER A 228 -1.34 6.96 -15.52
C SER A 228 -0.77 6.75 -14.11
N GLY A 229 -0.52 5.47 -13.75
CA GLY A 229 -0.06 5.05 -12.43
C GLY A 229 -1.19 4.83 -11.44
N LYS A 230 -0.89 4.41 -10.21
CA LYS A 230 -1.87 3.91 -9.25
C LYS A 230 -1.80 4.63 -7.90
N GLY A 231 -2.82 4.41 -7.08
CA GLY A 231 -2.87 4.86 -5.69
C GLY A 231 -3.19 6.34 -5.52
N ILE A 232 -2.81 6.90 -4.38
CA ILE A 232 -3.23 8.24 -3.92
C ILE A 232 -2.89 9.35 -4.93
N ALA A 233 -1.73 9.28 -5.57
CA ALA A 233 -1.31 10.34 -6.50
C ALA A 233 -2.17 10.35 -7.78
N ALA A 234 -2.54 9.18 -8.31
CA ALA A 234 -3.47 9.06 -9.43
C ALA A 234 -4.87 9.55 -9.02
N ALA A 235 -5.36 9.14 -7.85
CA ALA A 235 -6.65 9.54 -7.31
C ALA A 235 -6.78 11.07 -7.10
N LEU A 236 -5.72 11.73 -6.62
CA LEU A 236 -5.70 13.18 -6.46
C LEU A 236 -5.69 13.92 -7.80
N LEU A 237 -4.94 13.42 -8.79
CA LEU A 237 -4.92 14.00 -10.13
C LEU A 237 -6.29 13.81 -10.81
N MET A 238 -6.92 12.65 -10.66
CA MET A 238 -8.29 12.38 -11.13
C MET A 238 -9.30 13.37 -10.52
N ALA A 239 -9.28 13.56 -9.20
CA ALA A 239 -10.19 14.48 -8.52
C ALA A 239 -10.02 15.93 -9.02
N ASN A 240 -8.77 16.34 -9.23
CA ASN A 240 -8.46 17.65 -9.80
C ASN A 240 -8.95 17.78 -11.24
N PHE A 241 -8.74 16.74 -12.07
CA PHE A 241 -9.20 16.66 -13.44
C PHE A 241 -10.73 16.75 -13.53
N GLN A 242 -11.44 15.99 -12.71
CA GLN A 242 -12.91 16.03 -12.61
C GLN A 242 -13.43 17.42 -12.30
N ALA A 243 -12.89 18.08 -11.27
CA ALA A 243 -13.30 19.42 -10.87
C ALA A 243 -13.08 20.44 -11.99
N MET A 244 -11.94 20.35 -12.67
CA MET A 244 -11.58 21.23 -13.79
C MET A 244 -12.49 21.01 -15.00
N LEU A 245 -12.71 19.76 -15.41
CA LEU A 245 -13.62 19.41 -16.50
C LEU A 245 -15.02 19.98 -16.25
N ARG A 246 -15.58 19.75 -15.08
CA ARG A 246 -16.91 20.27 -14.71
C ARG A 246 -16.95 21.79 -14.69
N ALA A 247 -15.91 22.46 -14.20
CA ALA A 247 -15.82 23.93 -14.22
C ALA A 247 -15.77 24.50 -15.64
N LEU A 248 -15.03 23.86 -16.54
CA LEU A 248 -14.94 24.26 -17.94
C LEU A 248 -16.27 24.05 -18.68
N LEU A 249 -16.97 22.96 -18.41
CA LEU A 249 -18.29 22.69 -19.01
C LEU A 249 -19.38 23.65 -18.53
N GLN A 250 -19.24 24.30 -17.38
CA GLN A 250 -20.17 25.33 -16.88
C GLN A 250 -19.94 26.69 -17.51
N ARG A 251 -18.75 26.94 -18.09
CA ARG A 251 -18.48 28.18 -18.85
C ARG A 251 -19.15 28.13 -20.22
N ALA A 252 -18.95 29.16 -21.02
CA ALA A 252 -19.54 29.21 -22.37
C ALA A 252 -19.27 27.91 -23.14
N ARG A 253 -20.23 27.56 -24.02
CA ARG A 253 -20.18 26.35 -24.88
C ARG A 253 -18.98 26.41 -25.85
N ALA A 254 -17.78 26.13 -25.31
CA ALA A 254 -16.57 26.04 -26.11
C ALA A 254 -16.62 24.85 -27.08
N PRO A 255 -16.05 24.97 -28.28
CA PRO A 255 -15.81 23.80 -29.14
C PRO A 255 -15.04 22.69 -28.39
N LEU A 256 -15.28 21.43 -28.80
CA LEU A 256 -14.73 20.29 -28.08
C LEU A 256 -13.19 20.23 -28.15
N ASP A 257 -12.62 20.63 -29.28
CA ASP A 257 -11.17 20.76 -29.49
C ASP A 257 -10.53 21.81 -28.54
N ALA A 258 -11.14 22.97 -28.39
CA ALA A 258 -10.67 24.03 -27.48
C ALA A 258 -10.70 23.54 -26.02
N LEU A 259 -11.74 22.82 -25.62
CA LEU A 259 -11.83 22.21 -24.29
C LEU A 259 -10.70 21.21 -24.04
N VAL A 260 -10.41 20.34 -25.02
CA VAL A 260 -9.36 19.32 -24.90
C VAL A 260 -7.97 19.97 -24.84
N HIS A 261 -7.72 21.04 -25.62
CA HIS A 261 -6.47 21.81 -25.51
C HIS A 261 -6.28 22.43 -24.13
N GLU A 262 -7.33 23.05 -23.56
CA GLU A 262 -7.27 23.64 -22.22
C GLU A 262 -7.03 22.58 -21.13
N LEU A 263 -7.69 21.42 -21.25
CA LEU A 263 -7.46 20.28 -20.36
C LEU A 263 -6.03 19.75 -20.45
N ASN A 264 -5.45 19.62 -21.65
CA ASN A 264 -4.08 19.18 -21.87
C ASN A 264 -3.07 20.08 -21.13
N GLY A 265 -3.16 21.40 -21.32
CA GLY A 265 -2.28 22.36 -20.65
C GLY A 265 -2.36 22.27 -19.13
N ASN A 266 -3.57 22.17 -18.59
CA ASN A 266 -3.80 22.07 -17.16
C ASN A 266 -3.28 20.73 -16.56
N VAL A 267 -3.49 19.60 -17.25
CA VAL A 267 -2.95 18.29 -16.80
C VAL A 267 -1.43 18.34 -16.77
N ARG A 268 -0.80 18.86 -17.84
CA ARG A 268 0.66 18.97 -17.92
C ARG A 268 1.25 19.83 -16.81
N GLU A 269 0.66 21.00 -16.55
CA GLU A 269 1.11 21.90 -15.49
C GLU A 269 1.06 21.23 -14.12
N ARG A 270 -0.06 20.57 -13.80
CA ARG A 270 -0.29 19.96 -12.48
C ARG A 270 0.48 18.67 -12.28
N ALA A 271 0.57 17.84 -13.32
CA ALA A 271 1.34 16.61 -13.29
C ALA A 271 2.85 16.81 -13.50
N ARG A 272 3.30 18.07 -13.82
CA ARG A 272 4.69 18.40 -14.10
C ARG A 272 5.34 17.53 -15.18
N GLY A 273 4.53 16.97 -16.08
CA GLY A 273 4.96 16.03 -17.11
C GLY A 273 5.32 14.63 -16.61
N GLU A 274 5.11 14.32 -15.33
CA GLU A 274 5.39 12.99 -14.76
C GLU A 274 4.24 12.00 -14.98
N ARG A 275 3.01 12.51 -15.23
CA ARG A 275 1.81 11.71 -15.44
C ARG A 275 0.99 12.27 -16.59
N PHE A 276 0.21 11.40 -17.19
CA PHE A 276 -0.72 11.72 -18.27
C PHE A 276 -2.09 11.12 -17.96
N ILE A 277 -3.10 11.52 -18.70
CA ILE A 277 -4.46 11.02 -18.58
C ILE A 277 -4.91 10.56 -19.97
N THR A 278 -5.29 9.29 -20.11
CA THR A 278 -6.03 8.83 -21.27
C THR A 278 -7.48 9.28 -21.10
N PHE A 279 -8.08 9.86 -22.13
CA PHE A 279 -9.36 10.52 -21.97
C PHE A 279 -10.24 10.37 -23.22
N PHE A 280 -11.45 9.92 -23.01
CA PHE A 280 -12.51 9.98 -24.00
C PHE A 280 -13.57 10.99 -23.54
N ILE A 281 -13.97 11.89 -24.44
CA ILE A 281 -15.07 12.82 -24.21
C ILE A 281 -15.97 12.89 -25.42
N ALA A 282 -17.29 12.87 -25.18
CA ALA A 282 -18.29 13.00 -26.21
C ALA A 282 -19.36 14.02 -25.80
N ARG A 283 -19.76 14.89 -26.73
CA ARG A 283 -20.91 15.79 -26.60
C ARG A 283 -22.03 15.28 -27.50
N THR A 284 -23.18 15.01 -26.92
CA THR A 284 -24.34 14.49 -27.62
C THR A 284 -25.40 15.57 -27.80
N ASP A 285 -26.07 15.57 -28.96
CA ASP A 285 -27.32 16.29 -29.24
C ASP A 285 -28.38 15.22 -29.56
N LEU A 286 -29.18 14.88 -28.56
CA LEU A 286 -30.20 13.83 -28.67
C LEU A 286 -31.39 14.28 -29.53
N SER A 287 -31.60 15.57 -29.70
CA SER A 287 -32.66 16.08 -30.60
C SER A 287 -32.33 15.82 -32.07
N ARG A 288 -31.04 15.90 -32.40
CA ARG A 288 -30.50 15.61 -33.74
C ARG A 288 -30.02 14.20 -33.92
N GLY A 289 -29.84 13.46 -32.81
CA GLY A 289 -29.31 12.11 -32.79
C GLY A 289 -27.84 12.03 -33.22
N VAL A 290 -27.04 13.02 -32.89
CA VAL A 290 -25.62 13.09 -33.27
C VAL A 290 -24.71 13.29 -32.06
N MET A 291 -23.47 12.87 -32.22
CA MET A 291 -22.41 13.01 -31.23
C MET A 291 -21.14 13.56 -31.89
N GLU A 292 -20.49 14.53 -31.24
CA GLU A 292 -19.10 14.90 -31.51
C GLU A 292 -18.24 14.32 -30.38
N TYR A 293 -17.06 13.78 -30.69
CA TYR A 293 -16.18 13.16 -29.69
C TYR A 293 -14.70 13.42 -29.98
N VAL A 294 -13.88 13.26 -28.95
CA VAL A 294 -12.42 13.21 -29.01
C VAL A 294 -11.94 12.04 -28.14
N ASN A 295 -11.12 11.17 -28.72
CA ASN A 295 -10.38 10.15 -28.01
C ASN A 295 -8.92 10.62 -27.82
N ALA A 296 -8.56 10.97 -26.62
CA ALA A 296 -7.20 11.38 -26.25
C ALA A 296 -6.40 10.18 -25.70
N GLY A 297 -6.03 9.25 -26.59
CA GLY A 297 -5.23 8.07 -26.26
C GLY A 297 -5.89 7.06 -25.31
N HIS A 298 -7.21 7.09 -25.19
CA HIS A 298 -7.98 6.15 -24.39
C HIS A 298 -8.34 4.89 -25.19
N ASN A 299 -8.64 3.79 -24.51
CA ASN A 299 -9.17 2.58 -25.13
C ASN A 299 -10.36 2.95 -26.00
N PRO A 300 -10.38 2.58 -27.29
CA PRO A 300 -11.44 3.01 -28.21
C PRO A 300 -12.82 2.58 -27.71
N PRO A 301 -13.74 3.53 -27.41
CA PRO A 301 -15.09 3.17 -27.10
C PRO A 301 -15.78 2.51 -28.28
N LEU A 302 -16.69 1.60 -27.98
CA LEU A 302 -17.45 0.83 -28.96
C LEU A 302 -18.84 1.40 -29.11
N LEU A 303 -19.24 1.73 -30.33
CA LEU A 303 -20.60 2.17 -30.67
C LEU A 303 -21.30 1.11 -31.54
N ALA A 304 -22.28 0.41 -30.95
CA ALA A 304 -23.14 -0.49 -31.68
C ALA A 304 -24.37 0.24 -32.20
N ARG A 305 -24.72 0.02 -33.46
CA ARG A 305 -25.93 0.57 -34.08
C ARG A 305 -26.71 -0.51 -34.84
N PRO A 306 -28.05 -0.46 -34.85
CA PRO A 306 -28.85 -1.40 -35.60
C PRO A 306 -28.47 -1.44 -37.08
N GLY A 307 -28.08 -2.63 -37.57
CA GLY A 307 -27.77 -2.85 -38.99
C GLY A 307 -26.39 -2.41 -39.48
N THR A 308 -25.53 -1.81 -38.64
CA THR A 308 -24.19 -1.37 -39.04
C THR A 308 -23.06 -2.03 -38.27
N GLY A 309 -23.39 -2.88 -37.28
CA GLY A 309 -22.39 -3.54 -36.43
C GLY A 309 -21.81 -2.62 -35.36
N VAL A 310 -20.58 -2.97 -34.86
CA VAL A 310 -19.87 -2.25 -33.83
C VAL A 310 -18.72 -1.46 -34.45
N GLU A 311 -18.70 -0.16 -34.19
CA GLU A 311 -17.66 0.80 -34.62
C GLU A 311 -16.78 1.20 -33.44
N GLU A 312 -15.47 1.32 -33.66
CA GLU A 312 -14.52 1.87 -32.70
C GLU A 312 -14.33 3.36 -32.91
N LEU A 313 -14.44 4.15 -31.84
CA LEU A 313 -14.32 5.61 -31.88
C LEU A 313 -12.88 6.02 -31.61
N MET A 314 -12.11 6.27 -32.67
CA MET A 314 -10.67 6.49 -32.59
C MET A 314 -10.24 7.94 -32.90
N ASP A 315 -11.11 8.77 -33.49
CA ASP A 315 -10.75 10.16 -33.81
C ASP A 315 -10.39 10.93 -32.55
N GLY A 316 -9.26 11.62 -32.56
CA GLY A 316 -8.81 12.36 -31.39
C GLY A 316 -7.37 12.81 -31.45
N THR A 317 -6.64 12.59 -30.36
CA THR A 317 -5.26 12.98 -30.16
C THR A 317 -4.55 12.00 -29.21
N ILE A 318 -3.33 12.30 -28.82
CA ILE A 318 -2.58 11.55 -27.80
C ILE A 318 -3.14 11.83 -26.40
N ALA A 319 -2.75 11.03 -25.39
CA ALA A 319 -3.14 11.22 -24.00
C ALA A 319 -2.77 12.62 -23.47
N LEU A 320 -3.65 13.18 -22.62
CA LEU A 320 -3.51 14.52 -22.09
C LEU A 320 -2.31 14.64 -21.14
N GLY A 321 -1.55 15.70 -21.27
CA GLY A 321 -0.38 15.97 -20.42
C GLY A 321 0.91 15.31 -20.88
N MET A 322 0.91 14.46 -21.93
CA MET A 322 2.12 13.85 -22.48
C MET A 322 3.02 14.87 -23.15
N LEU A 323 2.45 15.78 -23.95
CA LEU A 323 3.17 16.85 -24.65
C LEU A 323 2.57 18.20 -24.30
N GLU A 324 3.37 19.25 -24.45
CA GLU A 324 2.93 20.66 -24.23
C GLU A 324 1.86 21.04 -25.24
N ASP A 325 2.15 20.83 -26.51
CA ASP A 325 1.20 21.03 -27.59
C ASP A 325 0.71 19.68 -28.10
N LEU A 326 -0.58 19.58 -28.39
CA LEU A 326 -1.12 18.39 -29.03
C LEU A 326 -0.74 18.43 -30.52
N PRO A 327 0.00 17.41 -31.03
CA PRO A 327 0.54 17.43 -32.41
C PRO A 327 -0.55 17.38 -33.48
N PHE A 328 -1.71 16.87 -33.12
CA PHE A 328 -2.95 16.81 -33.91
C PHE A 328 -4.13 16.70 -32.95
N LEU A 329 -5.28 17.15 -33.40
CA LEU A 329 -6.55 16.91 -32.70
C LEU A 329 -7.68 16.86 -33.74
N ASN A 330 -8.30 15.67 -33.84
CA ASN A 330 -9.42 15.42 -34.72
C ASN A 330 -10.69 15.27 -33.89
N VAL A 331 -11.75 15.98 -34.27
CA VAL A 331 -13.07 15.79 -33.67
C VAL A 331 -13.88 14.83 -34.54
N GLY A 332 -14.12 13.65 -34.00
CA GLY A 332 -14.95 12.64 -34.65
C GLY A 332 -16.44 12.96 -34.53
N ARG A 333 -17.24 12.38 -35.43
CA ARG A 333 -18.70 12.50 -35.44
C ARG A 333 -19.35 11.15 -35.65
N ALA A 334 -20.42 10.88 -34.90
CA ALA A 334 -21.19 9.65 -35.02
C ALA A 334 -22.70 9.92 -34.93
N ASP A 335 -23.49 9.08 -35.65
CA ASP A 335 -24.93 9.03 -35.49
C ASP A 335 -25.28 8.14 -34.30
N LEU A 336 -26.20 8.60 -33.44
CA LEU A 336 -26.58 7.94 -32.20
C LEU A 336 -27.90 7.16 -32.26
N LYS A 337 -28.68 7.30 -33.32
CA LYS A 337 -30.07 6.77 -33.40
C LYS A 337 -30.13 5.29 -33.13
N GLY A 338 -30.79 4.91 -32.03
CA GLY A 338 -30.93 3.53 -31.60
C GLY A 338 -29.61 2.85 -31.22
N GLY A 339 -28.53 3.64 -31.06
CA GLY A 339 -27.20 3.12 -30.76
C GLY A 339 -26.96 2.88 -29.28
N MET A 340 -25.92 2.10 -28.98
CA MET A 340 -25.38 1.86 -27.65
C MET A 340 -23.88 2.11 -27.67
N LEU A 341 -23.43 3.06 -26.86
CA LEU A 341 -22.02 3.39 -26.64
C LEU A 341 -21.54 2.68 -25.39
N LEU A 342 -20.37 2.04 -25.48
CA LEU A 342 -19.69 1.42 -24.35
C LEU A 342 -18.26 1.95 -24.28
N CYS A 343 -17.93 2.61 -23.17
CA CYS A 343 -16.60 3.09 -22.85
C CYS A 343 -16.04 2.26 -21.70
N TYR A 344 -14.74 1.96 -21.73
CA TYR A 344 -14.08 1.11 -20.74
C TYR A 344 -12.61 1.48 -20.58
N THR A 345 -12.07 1.31 -19.38
CA THR A 345 -10.63 1.48 -19.07
C THR A 345 -9.88 0.17 -19.30
N ASP A 346 -8.56 0.26 -19.39
CA ASP A 346 -7.66 -0.85 -19.70
C ASP A 346 -7.73 -1.98 -18.66
N GLY A 347 -8.00 -1.66 -17.36
CA GLY A 347 -8.19 -2.67 -16.32
C GLY A 347 -9.26 -3.70 -16.60
N LEU A 348 -10.24 -3.40 -17.47
CA LEU A 348 -11.23 -4.39 -17.93
C LEU A 348 -10.60 -5.41 -18.89
N VAL A 349 -9.83 -4.97 -19.85
CA VAL A 349 -9.35 -5.81 -20.97
C VAL A 349 -7.97 -6.43 -20.71
N GLU A 350 -7.18 -5.84 -19.81
CA GLU A 350 -5.84 -6.31 -19.43
C GLU A 350 -5.86 -7.30 -18.24
N GLN A 351 -7.02 -7.53 -17.59
CA GLN A 351 -7.11 -8.51 -16.52
C GLN A 351 -6.75 -9.91 -17.02
N GLU A 352 -5.76 -10.52 -16.37
CA GLU A 352 -5.33 -11.88 -16.69
C GLU A 352 -6.10 -12.94 -15.91
N ASP A 353 -6.23 -14.13 -16.54
CA ASP A 353 -6.68 -15.36 -15.91
C ASP A 353 -5.52 -16.10 -15.21
N ALA A 354 -5.78 -17.26 -14.62
CA ALA A 354 -4.77 -18.10 -13.95
C ALA A 354 -3.67 -18.66 -14.92
N GLN A 355 -3.89 -18.57 -16.23
CA GLN A 355 -2.96 -18.98 -17.28
C GLN A 355 -2.18 -17.82 -17.87
N GLY A 356 -2.46 -16.56 -17.45
CA GLY A 356 -1.85 -15.36 -17.97
C GLY A 356 -2.47 -14.84 -19.28
N ASN A 357 -3.67 -15.28 -19.63
CA ASN A 357 -4.38 -14.75 -20.78
C ASN A 357 -5.16 -13.50 -20.37
N ALA A 358 -5.05 -12.41 -21.14
CA ALA A 358 -5.84 -11.21 -20.92
C ALA A 358 -7.32 -11.44 -21.30
N PHE A 359 -8.24 -10.73 -20.64
CA PHE A 359 -9.67 -10.74 -20.97
C PHE A 359 -9.93 -10.29 -22.41
N GLY A 360 -9.20 -9.28 -22.86
CA GLY A 360 -9.24 -8.78 -24.25
C GLY A 360 -10.50 -7.96 -24.57
N THR A 361 -10.52 -7.42 -25.79
CA THR A 361 -11.63 -6.57 -26.28
C THR A 361 -12.76 -7.37 -26.90
N GLU A 362 -12.52 -8.62 -27.31
CA GLU A 362 -13.51 -9.46 -28.00
C GLU A 362 -14.76 -9.73 -27.14
N PRO A 363 -14.68 -10.09 -25.85
CA PRO A 363 -15.86 -10.25 -25.02
C PRO A 363 -16.71 -8.98 -24.88
N VAL A 364 -16.06 -7.80 -24.97
CA VAL A 364 -16.75 -6.50 -24.89
C VAL A 364 -17.53 -6.24 -26.18
N ARG A 365 -16.93 -6.53 -27.33
CA ARG A 365 -17.56 -6.42 -28.66
C ARG A 365 -18.74 -7.38 -28.79
N GLU A 366 -18.53 -8.64 -28.45
CA GLU A 366 -19.58 -9.67 -28.49
C GLU A 366 -20.78 -9.34 -27.61
N ALA A 367 -20.54 -8.72 -26.42
CA ALA A 367 -21.64 -8.32 -25.54
C ALA A 367 -22.55 -7.28 -26.22
N LEU A 368 -21.97 -6.30 -26.92
CA LEU A 368 -22.75 -5.30 -27.67
C LEU A 368 -23.50 -5.89 -28.88
N GLU A 369 -22.91 -6.88 -29.57
CA GLU A 369 -23.52 -7.51 -30.72
C GLU A 369 -24.68 -8.44 -30.34
N THR A 370 -24.47 -9.23 -29.27
CA THR A 370 -25.44 -10.26 -28.85
C THR A 370 -26.59 -9.69 -28.04
N LEU A 371 -26.36 -8.61 -27.28
CA LEU A 371 -27.36 -7.98 -26.43
C LEU A 371 -28.03 -6.77 -27.11
N SER A 372 -28.20 -6.83 -28.43
CA SER A 372 -28.91 -5.80 -29.19
C SER A 372 -30.34 -5.63 -28.66
N GLY A 373 -30.66 -4.41 -28.20
CA GLY A 373 -31.95 -4.09 -27.57
C GLY A 373 -32.02 -4.25 -26.05
N ALA A 374 -30.97 -4.77 -25.41
CA ALA A 374 -30.83 -4.78 -23.94
C ALA A 374 -30.67 -3.37 -23.37
N THR A 375 -30.86 -3.26 -22.09
CA THR A 375 -30.56 -2.04 -21.34
C THR A 375 -29.06 -1.93 -21.01
N PRO A 376 -28.53 -0.73 -20.79
CA PRO A 376 -27.13 -0.57 -20.34
C PRO A 376 -26.78 -1.40 -19.10
N ASP A 377 -27.71 -1.52 -18.15
CA ASP A 377 -27.51 -2.33 -16.95
C ASP A 377 -27.34 -3.83 -17.28
N GLU A 378 -28.16 -4.38 -18.20
CA GLU A 378 -28.06 -5.78 -18.62
C GLU A 378 -26.74 -6.08 -19.31
N VAL A 379 -26.27 -5.16 -20.17
CA VAL A 379 -24.94 -5.27 -20.81
C VAL A 379 -23.82 -5.27 -19.77
N ASN A 380 -23.84 -4.31 -18.84
CA ASN A 380 -22.83 -4.21 -17.80
C ASN A 380 -22.82 -5.44 -16.88
N GLN A 381 -23.99 -5.98 -16.53
CA GLN A 381 -24.09 -7.20 -15.71
C GLN A 381 -23.54 -8.43 -16.44
N ALA A 382 -23.84 -8.58 -17.71
CA ALA A 382 -23.34 -9.69 -18.52
C ALA A 382 -21.81 -9.63 -18.67
N LEU A 383 -21.26 -8.44 -18.96
CA LEU A 383 -19.82 -8.23 -19.03
C LEU A 383 -19.14 -8.49 -17.69
N LYS A 384 -19.69 -7.97 -16.60
CA LYS A 384 -19.16 -8.21 -15.27
C LYS A 384 -19.14 -9.68 -14.91
N ALA A 385 -20.19 -10.43 -15.22
CA ALA A 385 -20.24 -11.87 -14.97
C ALA A 385 -19.17 -12.64 -15.77
N ARG A 386 -18.96 -12.29 -17.05
CA ARG A 386 -17.90 -12.88 -17.89
C ARG A 386 -16.52 -12.54 -17.37
N PHE A 387 -16.29 -11.29 -17.00
CA PHE A 387 -15.03 -10.80 -16.43
C PHE A 387 -14.70 -11.52 -15.11
N GLU A 388 -15.65 -11.62 -14.18
CA GLU A 388 -15.44 -12.31 -12.90
C GLU A 388 -15.16 -13.81 -13.08
N SER A 389 -15.78 -14.43 -14.08
CA SER A 389 -15.50 -15.82 -14.44
C SER A 389 -14.09 -15.99 -15.02
N HIS A 390 -13.64 -15.05 -15.86
CA HIS A 390 -12.28 -15.03 -16.42
C HIS A 390 -11.23 -14.81 -15.35
N ARG A 391 -11.41 -13.82 -14.47
CA ARG A 391 -10.52 -13.50 -13.35
C ARG A 391 -10.34 -14.66 -12.38
N GLY A 392 -11.36 -15.51 -12.17
CA GLY A 392 -11.27 -16.72 -11.36
C GLY A 392 -10.90 -16.47 -9.88
N GLY A 393 -11.20 -15.27 -9.35
CA GLY A 393 -10.87 -14.89 -7.97
C GLY A 393 -9.47 -14.30 -7.78
N LEU A 394 -8.67 -14.13 -8.84
CA LEU A 394 -7.40 -13.40 -8.77
C LEU A 394 -7.63 -11.93 -8.38
N PRO A 395 -6.64 -11.24 -7.80
CA PRO A 395 -6.72 -9.80 -7.56
C PRO A 395 -6.99 -9.02 -8.85
N TYR A 396 -7.67 -7.89 -8.73
CA TYR A 396 -7.76 -6.94 -9.84
C TYR A 396 -6.35 -6.40 -10.17
N LEU A 397 -6.01 -6.34 -11.46
CA LEU A 397 -4.70 -5.83 -11.90
C LEU A 397 -4.68 -4.30 -11.96
N ASP A 398 -5.81 -3.68 -12.33
CA ASP A 398 -5.97 -2.22 -12.39
C ASP A 398 -7.36 -1.77 -11.98
N ASP A 399 -7.56 -0.43 -11.93
CA ASP A 399 -8.87 0.18 -11.78
C ASP A 399 -9.75 -0.18 -12.98
N ILE A 400 -11.05 -0.32 -12.77
CA ILE A 400 -12.01 -0.64 -13.83
C ILE A 400 -13.12 0.41 -13.81
N ALA A 401 -13.27 1.11 -14.92
CA ALA A 401 -14.45 1.91 -15.20
C ALA A 401 -15.11 1.44 -16.50
N LEU A 402 -16.39 1.16 -16.41
CA LEU A 402 -17.25 0.77 -17.54
C LEU A 402 -18.45 1.70 -17.55
N LEU A 403 -18.65 2.43 -18.64
CA LEU A 403 -19.81 3.28 -18.87
C LEU A 403 -20.53 2.86 -20.14
N THR A 404 -21.78 2.45 -19.99
CA THR A 404 -22.64 2.06 -21.13
C THR A 404 -23.80 3.04 -21.25
N CYS A 405 -24.04 3.58 -22.46
CA CYS A 405 -25.09 4.55 -22.76
C CYS A 405 -25.92 4.11 -23.96
N ALA A 406 -27.24 4.01 -23.79
CA ALA A 406 -28.19 3.73 -24.88
C ALA A 406 -28.92 5.02 -25.30
N PHE A 407 -29.03 5.22 -26.61
CA PHE A 407 -29.67 6.37 -27.23
C PHE A 407 -30.99 5.94 -27.94
N ARG A 408 -32.10 6.57 -27.57
CA ARG A 408 -33.45 6.23 -28.06
C ARG A 408 -34.10 7.40 -28.78
#